data_ec0aeb3d7a4a829d756c9227841aae34
#
_entry.id   ec0aeb3d7a4a829d756c9227841aae34
#
_cell.length_a   1.000
_cell.length_b   1.000
_cell.length_c   1.000
_cell.angle_alpha   90.00
_cell.angle_beta   90.00
_cell.angle_gamma   90.00
#
_symmetry.space_group_name_H-M   'P 1'
#
loop_
_entity.id
_entity.type
_entity.pdbx_description
1 polymer ?
#
loop_
_entity_poly.entity_id
_entity_poly.type
_entity_poly.pdbx_seq_one_letter_code
_entity_poly.pdbx_strand_id
1 'polypeptide(L)'
;MRLSIDCKATVNMGDYSRGGKTRGNTQAADHDMGCEKKYVPVGILEEDRGQLHLTFGNSFKTSDFIVDSLQDWWNAMPAEQQAEITHIQLKVDNGPESSGRRTQFLKRMVTFADNTGKAIQLLYYPPYHSKYNPIERCWGILEQHWNGTLLVDAETMLEWAKSMTWKGIRPIVTLSRTLYQKGVSLSKKAMREIEARLERNPLLPKWDILIRPV
;
A
#
# COMPACT_ATOMS: atom_id res chain seq x y z
N MET A 1 -12.79 -11.00 -4.73
CA MET A 1 -11.96 -9.82 -5.04
C MET A 1 -10.52 -10.13 -4.76
N ARG A 2 -9.62 -9.93 -5.72
CA ARG A 2 -8.16 -10.14 -5.53
C ARG A 2 -7.46 -8.79 -5.56
N LEU A 3 -6.70 -8.53 -4.51
CA LEU A 3 -5.94 -7.30 -4.34
C LEU A 3 -4.44 -7.60 -4.23
N SER A 4 -3.64 -6.74 -4.80
CA SER A 4 -2.19 -6.67 -4.59
C SER A 4 -1.87 -5.34 -3.93
N ILE A 5 -1.22 -5.36 -2.78
CA ILE A 5 -0.88 -4.16 -2.01
C ILE A 5 0.62 -4.11 -1.74
N ASP A 6 1.17 -2.91 -1.79
CA ASP A 6 2.55 -2.63 -1.43
C ASP A 6 2.76 -1.15 -1.11
N CYS A 7 3.84 -0.87 -0.39
CA CYS A 7 4.33 0.49 -0.15
C CYS A 7 5.63 0.70 -0.90
N LYS A 8 5.61 1.63 -1.84
CA LYS A 8 6.81 2.08 -2.54
C LYS A 8 7.80 2.78 -1.60
N ALA A 9 9.05 2.86 -2.03
CA ALA A 9 10.04 3.72 -1.39
C ALA A 9 9.56 5.18 -1.31
N THR A 10 9.97 5.85 -0.25
CA THR A 10 9.62 7.25 0.01
C THR A 10 10.01 8.16 -1.16
N VAL A 11 9.12 9.05 -1.52
CA VAL A 11 9.31 10.04 -2.58
C VAL A 11 9.73 11.37 -1.95
N ASN A 12 10.93 11.83 -2.26
CA ASN A 12 11.43 13.13 -1.83
C ASN A 12 10.89 14.23 -2.74
N MET A 13 10.49 15.36 -2.15
CA MET A 13 10.02 16.53 -2.88
C MET A 13 11.14 17.57 -3.02
N GLY A 14 11.16 18.25 -4.14
CA GLY A 14 12.16 19.28 -4.44
C GLY A 14 13.07 18.92 -5.60
N ASP A 15 14.24 19.53 -5.63
CA ASP A 15 15.20 19.43 -6.75
C ASP A 15 16.01 18.12 -6.73
N TYR A 16 15.34 17.01 -6.48
CA TYR A 16 15.97 15.67 -6.46
C TYR A 16 15.83 14.98 -7.81
N SER A 17 16.94 14.35 -8.25
CA SER A 17 16.92 13.53 -9.45
C SER A 17 15.99 12.32 -9.29
N ARG A 18 15.16 12.09 -10.31
CA ARG A 18 14.33 10.88 -10.42
C ARG A 18 14.85 9.91 -11.46
N GLY A 19 16.09 10.14 -11.92
CA GLY A 19 16.67 9.39 -13.04
C GLY A 19 16.17 9.89 -14.39
N GLY A 20 16.67 9.25 -15.47
CA GLY A 20 16.33 9.59 -16.85
C GLY A 20 16.92 10.90 -17.36
N LYS A 21 16.44 11.31 -18.54
CA LYS A 21 16.86 12.56 -19.19
C LYS A 21 15.82 13.64 -18.94
N THR A 22 16.25 14.77 -18.40
CA THR A 22 15.39 15.96 -18.31
C THR A 22 15.23 16.61 -19.68
N ARG A 23 14.08 17.25 -19.91
CA ARG A 23 13.84 18.04 -21.14
C ARG A 23 14.31 19.49 -21.01
N GLY A 24 14.95 19.84 -19.93
CA GLY A 24 15.48 21.18 -19.63
C GLY A 24 16.78 21.10 -18.86
N ASN A 25 17.38 22.27 -18.62
CA ASN A 25 18.59 22.35 -17.81
C ASN A 25 18.17 22.37 -16.33
N THR A 26 18.04 21.18 -15.75
CA THR A 26 17.71 21.02 -14.33
C THR A 26 18.92 20.49 -13.58
N GLN A 27 19.46 21.31 -12.70
CA GLN A 27 20.39 20.84 -11.69
C GLN A 27 19.59 20.14 -10.61
N ALA A 28 19.80 18.86 -10.44
CA ALA A 28 19.13 18.06 -9.41
C ALA A 28 20.14 17.55 -8.39
N ALA A 29 19.73 17.54 -7.12
CA ALA A 29 20.52 17.00 -6.03
C ALA A 29 20.61 15.46 -6.15
N ASP A 30 21.81 14.92 -5.99
CA ASP A 30 22.09 13.48 -6.15
C ASP A 30 21.72 12.67 -4.90
N HIS A 31 21.65 13.32 -3.73
CA HIS A 31 21.46 12.69 -2.43
C HIS A 31 20.34 13.37 -1.66
N ASP A 32 19.83 12.69 -0.63
CA ASP A 32 18.86 13.24 0.33
C ASP A 32 19.56 14.29 1.21
N MET A 33 19.74 15.48 0.67
CA MET A 33 20.39 16.63 1.29
C MET A 33 19.49 17.32 2.35
N GLY A 34 18.86 16.51 3.23
CA GLY A 34 17.96 17.04 4.25
C GLY A 34 16.55 17.35 3.73
N CYS A 35 16.03 16.56 2.79
CA CYS A 35 14.68 16.72 2.27
C CYS A 35 13.65 16.77 3.40
N GLU A 36 13.00 17.92 3.57
CA GLU A 36 11.99 18.13 4.62
C GLU A 36 10.63 17.54 4.24
N LYS A 37 10.28 17.54 2.95
CA LYS A 37 8.98 17.07 2.46
C LYS A 37 9.11 15.73 1.76
N LYS A 38 8.56 14.70 2.40
CA LYS A 38 8.60 13.31 1.89
C LYS A 38 7.21 12.71 1.90
N TYR A 39 6.92 11.89 0.88
CA TYR A 39 5.66 11.15 0.81
C TYR A 39 5.91 9.67 0.68
N VAL A 40 5.11 8.87 1.39
CA VAL A 40 5.11 7.41 1.32
C VAL A 40 3.93 6.98 0.46
N PRO A 41 4.15 6.38 -0.71
CA PRO A 41 3.07 5.84 -1.51
C PRO A 41 2.63 4.46 -1.01
N VAL A 42 1.33 4.26 -0.84
CA VAL A 42 0.67 2.96 -0.74
C VAL A 42 -0.12 2.74 -2.01
N GLY A 43 0.06 1.58 -2.64
CA GLY A 43 -0.70 1.18 -3.80
C GLY A 43 -1.59 -0.02 -3.50
N ILE A 44 -2.81 0.01 -4.01
CA ILE A 44 -3.77 -1.10 -4.01
C ILE A 44 -4.18 -1.33 -5.45
N LEU A 45 -3.88 -2.51 -5.98
CA LEU A 45 -4.28 -2.93 -7.32
C LEU A 45 -5.41 -3.96 -7.23
N GLU A 46 -6.55 -3.63 -7.79
CA GLU A 46 -7.63 -4.59 -8.04
C GLU A 46 -7.24 -5.46 -9.24
N GLU A 47 -6.76 -6.68 -8.99
CA GLU A 47 -6.20 -7.51 -10.06
C GLU A 47 -7.22 -7.90 -11.12
N ASP A 48 -8.46 -8.10 -10.70
CA ASP A 48 -9.55 -8.55 -11.58
C ASP A 48 -10.06 -7.44 -12.51
N ARG A 49 -10.01 -6.18 -12.04
CA ARG A 49 -10.50 -5.00 -12.78
C ARG A 49 -9.37 -4.18 -13.40
N GLY A 50 -8.14 -4.36 -12.92
CA GLY A 50 -7.00 -3.55 -13.32
C GLY A 50 -7.00 -2.12 -12.76
N GLN A 51 -7.90 -1.79 -11.82
CA GLN A 51 -7.94 -0.47 -11.20
C GLN A 51 -6.84 -0.33 -10.18
N LEU A 52 -6.03 0.69 -10.32
CA LEU A 52 -4.97 1.06 -9.38
C LEU A 52 -5.43 2.23 -8.51
N HIS A 53 -5.22 2.09 -7.20
CA HIS A 53 -5.43 3.16 -6.22
C HIS A 53 -4.08 3.49 -5.59
N LEU A 54 -3.75 4.78 -5.54
CA LEU A 54 -2.51 5.30 -4.98
C LEU A 54 -2.82 6.29 -3.88
N THR A 55 -2.39 6.02 -2.65
CA THR A 55 -2.48 6.95 -1.53
C THR A 55 -1.08 7.43 -1.16
N PHE A 56 -0.86 8.73 -1.20
CA PHE A 56 0.39 9.35 -0.78
C PHE A 56 0.22 9.89 0.65
N GLY A 57 1.01 9.38 1.60
CA GLY A 57 1.01 9.84 2.99
C GLY A 57 2.20 10.73 3.28
N ASN A 58 1.98 11.84 3.99
CA ASN A 58 3.05 12.75 4.43
C ASN A 58 3.65 12.38 5.80
N SER A 59 3.32 11.20 6.31
CA SER A 59 3.79 10.68 7.59
C SER A 59 4.62 9.41 7.39
N PHE A 60 4.69 8.58 8.42
CA PHE A 60 5.52 7.38 8.40
C PHE A 60 4.82 6.20 7.71
N LYS A 61 5.61 5.34 7.04
CA LYS A 61 5.18 4.01 6.63
C LYS A 61 4.90 3.17 7.87
N THR A 62 3.62 2.87 8.13
CA THR A 62 3.17 2.11 9.29
C THR A 62 2.07 1.12 8.91
N SER A 63 1.83 0.13 9.77
CA SER A 63 0.70 -0.79 9.62
C SER A 63 -0.63 -0.04 9.57
N ASP A 64 -0.77 1.01 10.38
CA ASP A 64 -1.99 1.82 10.44
C ASP A 64 -2.23 2.54 9.12
N PHE A 65 -1.21 3.19 8.53
CA PHE A 65 -1.33 3.85 7.24
C PHE A 65 -1.74 2.89 6.12
N ILE A 66 -1.14 1.69 6.10
CA ILE A 66 -1.46 0.67 5.08
C ILE A 66 -2.94 0.25 5.19
N VAL A 67 -3.41 -0.03 6.41
CA VAL A 67 -4.78 -0.52 6.61
C VAL A 67 -5.80 0.60 6.52
N ASP A 68 -5.48 1.84 6.90
CA ASP A 68 -6.35 2.99 6.64
C ASP A 68 -6.54 3.22 5.13
N SER A 69 -5.47 3.11 4.34
CA SER A 69 -5.58 3.19 2.87
C SER A 69 -6.49 2.08 2.30
N LEU A 70 -6.44 0.89 2.89
CA LEU A 70 -7.32 -0.22 2.51
C LEU A 70 -8.78 0.03 2.94
N GLN A 71 -9.00 0.62 4.12
CA GLN A 71 -10.33 1.00 4.59
C GLN A 71 -10.94 2.12 3.73
N ASP A 72 -10.13 3.11 3.35
CA ASP A 72 -10.56 4.20 2.47
C ASP A 72 -10.93 3.67 1.08
N TRP A 73 -10.14 2.73 0.54
CA TRP A 73 -10.46 2.02 -0.70
C TRP A 73 -11.82 1.32 -0.60
N TRP A 74 -12.07 0.58 0.48
CA TRP A 74 -13.34 -0.10 0.70
C TRP A 74 -14.51 0.87 0.83
N ASN A 75 -14.35 1.93 1.61
CA ASN A 75 -15.39 2.93 1.85
C ASN A 75 -15.75 3.73 0.58
N ALA A 76 -14.80 3.89 -0.35
CA ALA A 76 -15.03 4.56 -1.64
C ALA A 76 -15.76 3.67 -2.66
N MET A 77 -15.87 2.38 -2.41
CA MET A 77 -16.54 1.43 -3.30
C MET A 77 -18.06 1.54 -3.17
N PRO A 78 -18.81 1.57 -4.28
CA PRO A 78 -20.29 1.53 -4.25
C PRO A 78 -20.84 0.33 -3.48
N ALA A 79 -21.94 0.54 -2.74
CA ALA A 79 -22.52 -0.48 -1.88
C ALA A 79 -22.94 -1.76 -2.64
N GLU A 80 -23.41 -1.62 -3.87
CA GLU A 80 -23.77 -2.75 -4.74
C GLU A 80 -22.53 -3.62 -5.02
N GLN A 81 -21.38 -3.00 -5.31
CA GLN A 81 -20.12 -3.72 -5.55
C GLN A 81 -19.60 -4.36 -4.26
N GLN A 82 -19.72 -3.68 -3.11
CA GLN A 82 -19.37 -4.25 -1.82
C GLN A 82 -20.22 -5.49 -1.50
N ALA A 83 -21.51 -5.47 -1.85
CA ALA A 83 -22.44 -6.59 -1.62
C ALA A 83 -22.04 -7.85 -2.40
N GLU A 84 -21.53 -7.70 -3.62
CA GLU A 84 -21.07 -8.82 -4.46
C GLU A 84 -19.80 -9.50 -3.93
N ILE A 85 -19.01 -8.81 -3.10
CA ILE A 85 -17.77 -9.34 -2.56
C ILE A 85 -18.06 -10.16 -1.30
N THR A 86 -17.76 -11.45 -1.33
CA THR A 86 -17.84 -12.34 -0.16
C THR A 86 -16.49 -12.56 0.50
N HIS A 87 -15.43 -12.43 -0.26
CA HIS A 87 -14.06 -12.73 0.15
C HIS A 87 -13.07 -11.77 -0.51
N ILE A 88 -12.11 -11.27 0.27
CA ILE A 88 -11.02 -10.43 -0.22
C ILE A 88 -9.71 -11.20 -0.04
N GLN A 89 -9.06 -11.54 -1.14
CA GLN A 89 -7.72 -12.11 -1.15
C GLN A 89 -6.71 -10.97 -1.31
N LEU A 90 -5.88 -10.78 -0.30
CA LEU A 90 -4.89 -9.70 -0.24
C LEU A 90 -3.48 -10.26 -0.37
N LYS A 91 -2.82 -10.00 -1.48
CA LYS A 91 -1.41 -10.31 -1.70
C LYS A 91 -0.54 -9.20 -1.13
N VAL A 92 0.34 -9.57 -0.23
CA VAL A 92 1.16 -8.65 0.56
C VAL A 92 2.62 -9.09 0.51
N ASP A 93 3.54 -8.15 0.49
CA ASP A 93 4.93 -8.45 0.80
C ASP A 93 5.09 -8.76 2.31
N ASN A 94 6.18 -9.43 2.67
CA ASN A 94 6.46 -9.76 4.07
C ASN A 94 7.34 -8.69 4.74
N GLY A 95 7.03 -7.43 4.46
CA GLY A 95 7.75 -6.27 5.00
C GLY A 95 7.52 -6.04 6.49
N PRO A 96 8.32 -5.18 7.14
CA PRO A 96 8.26 -4.98 8.59
C PRO A 96 6.92 -4.40 9.07
N GLU A 97 6.18 -3.66 8.24
CA GLU A 97 4.90 -3.04 8.59
C GLU A 97 3.68 -3.90 8.26
N SER A 98 3.82 -4.90 7.38
CA SER A 98 2.73 -5.70 6.81
C SER A 98 2.88 -7.20 7.03
N SER A 99 3.97 -7.66 7.67
CA SER A 99 4.24 -9.10 7.81
C SER A 99 3.20 -9.86 8.64
N GLY A 100 3.04 -11.15 8.36
CA GLY A 100 2.18 -12.07 9.11
C GLY A 100 2.60 -12.31 10.58
N ARG A 101 3.56 -11.54 11.08
CA ARG A 101 4.00 -11.50 12.49
C ARG A 101 3.88 -10.10 13.11
N ARG A 102 3.58 -9.08 12.31
CA ARG A 102 3.45 -7.72 12.79
C ARG A 102 2.14 -7.56 13.55
N THR A 103 2.22 -7.46 14.87
CA THR A 103 1.04 -7.49 15.76
C THR A 103 0.03 -6.38 15.44
N GLN A 104 0.52 -5.15 15.18
CA GLN A 104 -0.33 -4.03 14.83
C GLN A 104 -1.03 -4.25 13.48
N PHE A 105 -0.33 -4.78 12.47
CA PHE A 105 -0.93 -5.10 11.18
C PHE A 105 -2.03 -6.14 11.32
N LEU A 106 -1.77 -7.25 12.01
CA LEU A 106 -2.75 -8.32 12.22
C LEU A 106 -3.98 -7.84 12.99
N LYS A 107 -3.81 -7.03 14.05
CA LYS A 107 -4.92 -6.38 14.75
C LYS A 107 -5.77 -5.56 13.81
N ARG A 108 -5.13 -4.69 13.01
CA ARG A 108 -5.83 -3.82 12.06
C ARG A 108 -6.55 -4.61 10.98
N MET A 109 -5.98 -5.73 10.52
CA MET A 109 -6.63 -6.61 9.54
C MET A 109 -7.83 -7.35 10.11
N VAL A 110 -7.81 -7.74 11.40
CA VAL A 110 -8.99 -8.26 12.11
C VAL A 110 -10.07 -7.19 12.17
N THR A 111 -9.73 -5.97 12.57
CA THR A 111 -10.68 -4.84 12.58
C THR A 111 -11.23 -4.56 11.17
N PHE A 112 -10.41 -4.63 10.13
CA PHE A 112 -10.85 -4.45 8.74
C PHE A 112 -11.84 -5.55 8.31
N ALA A 113 -11.59 -6.80 8.67
CA ALA A 113 -12.52 -7.90 8.40
C ALA A 113 -13.89 -7.66 9.08
N ASP A 114 -13.88 -7.24 10.34
CA ASP A 114 -15.11 -6.94 11.09
C ASP A 114 -15.85 -5.73 10.50
N ASN A 115 -15.15 -4.65 10.15
CA ASN A 115 -15.74 -3.45 9.56
C ASN A 115 -16.36 -3.71 8.18
N THR A 116 -15.74 -4.58 7.39
CA THR A 116 -16.25 -4.89 6.04
C THR A 116 -17.29 -6.00 6.04
N GLY A 117 -17.35 -6.83 7.10
CA GLY A 117 -18.14 -8.04 7.14
C GLY A 117 -17.67 -9.11 6.14
N LYS A 118 -16.41 -9.04 5.68
CA LYS A 118 -15.88 -9.93 4.64
C LYS A 118 -14.76 -10.80 5.17
N ALA A 119 -14.67 -12.04 4.66
CA ALA A 119 -13.51 -12.88 4.92
C ALA A 119 -12.28 -12.31 4.20
N ILE A 120 -11.18 -12.15 4.92
CA ILE A 120 -9.92 -11.61 4.41
C ILE A 120 -8.87 -12.72 4.41
N GLN A 121 -8.31 -13.02 3.25
CA GLN A 121 -7.20 -13.96 3.12
C GLN A 121 -5.91 -13.21 2.82
N LEU A 122 -4.97 -13.24 3.75
CA LEU A 122 -3.64 -12.67 3.57
C LEU A 122 -2.73 -13.72 2.92
N LEU A 123 -2.21 -13.41 1.75
CA LEU A 123 -1.25 -14.22 1.03
C LEU A 123 0.09 -13.49 0.93
N TYR A 124 1.13 -14.09 1.47
CA TYR A 124 2.46 -13.51 1.52
C TYR A 124 3.39 -14.10 0.46
N TYR A 125 4.18 -13.24 -0.16
CA TYR A 125 5.26 -13.69 -1.02
C TYR A 125 6.46 -14.14 -0.19
N PRO A 126 7.15 -15.22 -0.60
CA PRO A 126 8.43 -15.59 -0.01
C PRO A 126 9.47 -14.47 -0.15
N PRO A 127 10.48 -14.41 0.72
CA PRO A 127 11.59 -13.47 0.59
C PRO A 127 12.18 -13.49 -0.83
N TYR A 128 12.55 -12.32 -1.34
CA TYR A 128 13.11 -12.11 -2.69
C TYR A 128 12.14 -12.41 -3.85
N HIS A 129 10.86 -12.66 -3.58
CA HIS A 129 9.85 -12.94 -4.59
C HIS A 129 8.81 -11.81 -4.76
N SER A 130 9.00 -10.66 -4.13
CA SER A 130 8.11 -9.48 -4.26
C SER A 130 7.90 -9.05 -5.72
N LYS A 131 8.91 -9.26 -6.60
CA LYS A 131 8.80 -9.00 -8.04
C LYS A 131 7.61 -9.68 -8.73
N TYR A 132 7.05 -10.72 -8.13
CA TYR A 132 5.84 -11.40 -8.61
C TYR A 132 4.56 -10.74 -8.11
N ASN A 133 4.65 -9.81 -7.15
CA ASN A 133 3.52 -9.01 -6.71
C ASN A 133 3.12 -8.03 -7.83
N PRO A 134 1.90 -8.12 -8.39
CA PRO A 134 1.51 -7.31 -9.57
C PRO A 134 1.70 -5.80 -9.37
N ILE A 135 1.53 -5.29 -8.16
CA ILE A 135 1.71 -3.87 -7.83
C ILE A 135 3.13 -3.36 -8.10
N GLU A 136 4.15 -4.20 -8.01
CA GLU A 136 5.54 -3.82 -8.29
C GLU A 136 5.73 -3.32 -9.73
N ARG A 137 4.96 -3.88 -10.68
CA ARG A 137 4.98 -3.41 -12.07
C ARG A 137 4.35 -2.02 -12.21
N CYS A 138 3.33 -1.73 -11.39
CA CYS A 138 2.72 -0.39 -11.35
C CYS A 138 3.72 0.65 -10.86
N TRP A 139 4.54 0.30 -9.86
CA TRP A 139 5.63 1.17 -9.39
C TRP A 139 6.66 1.47 -10.48
N GLY A 140 7.05 0.46 -11.24
CA GLY A 140 7.96 0.64 -12.37
C GLY A 140 7.40 1.61 -13.43
N ILE A 141 6.11 1.50 -13.75
CA ILE A 141 5.45 2.40 -14.69
C ILE A 141 5.35 3.81 -14.11
N LEU A 142 4.99 3.96 -12.83
CA LEU A 142 4.94 5.27 -12.18
C LEU A 142 6.32 5.95 -12.21
N GLU A 143 7.41 5.21 -11.90
CA GLU A 143 8.77 5.76 -11.96
C GLU A 143 9.14 6.19 -13.38
N GLN A 144 8.84 5.40 -14.38
CA GLN A 144 9.10 5.77 -15.78
C GLN A 144 8.27 6.97 -16.21
N HIS A 145 7.05 7.10 -15.70
CA HIS A 145 6.13 8.16 -16.10
C HIS A 145 6.57 9.55 -15.61
N TRP A 146 7.09 9.65 -14.40
CA TRP A 146 7.62 10.90 -13.86
C TRP A 146 9.15 11.02 -13.95
N ASN A 147 9.78 10.09 -14.65
CA ASN A 147 11.23 10.09 -14.89
C ASN A 147 11.67 11.35 -15.65
N GLY A 148 12.78 11.95 -15.23
CA GLY A 148 13.26 13.21 -15.80
C GLY A 148 12.48 14.46 -15.35
N THR A 149 11.53 14.35 -14.43
CA THR A 149 10.75 15.46 -13.87
C THR A 149 11.19 15.75 -12.43
N LEU A 150 11.27 17.01 -12.07
CA LEU A 150 11.40 17.44 -10.68
C LEU A 150 10.02 17.45 -10.03
N LEU A 151 9.86 16.69 -8.95
CA LEU A 151 8.65 16.72 -8.13
C LEU A 151 8.79 17.79 -7.06
N VAL A 152 8.58 19.02 -7.48
CA VAL A 152 8.83 20.22 -6.65
C VAL A 152 7.89 20.33 -5.46
N ASP A 153 6.67 19.82 -5.59
CA ASP A 153 5.64 19.84 -4.55
C ASP A 153 4.67 18.65 -4.67
N ALA A 154 3.77 18.54 -3.69
CA ALA A 154 2.78 17.48 -3.64
C ALA A 154 1.78 17.54 -4.81
N GLU A 155 1.40 18.72 -5.25
CA GLU A 155 0.46 18.90 -6.35
C GLU A 155 1.05 18.35 -7.66
N THR A 156 2.26 18.74 -7.99
CA THR A 156 3.02 18.21 -9.14
C THR A 156 3.12 16.69 -9.08
N MET A 157 3.47 16.12 -7.91
CA MET A 157 3.55 14.68 -7.73
C MET A 157 2.22 13.98 -7.99
N LEU A 158 1.12 14.52 -7.44
CA LEU A 158 -0.21 13.95 -7.59
C LEU A 158 -0.71 14.03 -9.04
N GLU A 159 -0.50 15.15 -9.73
CA GLU A 159 -0.90 15.31 -11.13
C GLU A 159 -0.15 14.34 -12.05
N TRP A 160 1.16 14.16 -11.83
CA TRP A 160 1.91 13.13 -12.55
C TRP A 160 1.36 11.73 -12.25
N ALA A 161 1.07 11.40 -10.99
CA ALA A 161 0.51 10.10 -10.64
C ALA A 161 -0.89 9.90 -11.28
N LYS A 162 -1.76 10.92 -11.30
CA LYS A 162 -3.09 10.86 -11.93
C LYS A 162 -3.03 10.71 -13.45
N SER A 163 -1.99 11.22 -14.10
CA SER A 163 -1.84 11.19 -15.55
C SER A 163 -1.26 9.89 -16.09
N MET A 164 -0.67 9.04 -15.25
CA MET A 164 -0.20 7.71 -15.66
C MET A 164 -1.37 6.78 -16.03
N THR A 165 -1.05 5.69 -16.70
CA THR A 165 -2.02 4.62 -16.94
C THR A 165 -1.42 3.25 -16.62
N TRP A 166 -2.24 2.38 -16.04
CA TRP A 166 -1.99 0.97 -15.89
C TRP A 166 -2.99 0.20 -16.76
N LYS A 167 -2.51 -0.54 -17.76
CA LYS A 167 -3.36 -1.24 -18.74
C LYS A 167 -4.44 -0.34 -19.38
N GLY A 168 -4.08 0.92 -19.63
CA GLY A 168 -5.00 1.91 -20.21
C GLY A 168 -5.95 2.59 -19.21
N ILE A 169 -5.94 2.20 -17.93
CA ILE A 169 -6.80 2.76 -16.90
C ILE A 169 -5.99 3.75 -16.05
N ARG A 170 -6.53 4.94 -15.80
CA ARG A 170 -5.92 5.92 -14.91
C ARG A 170 -6.11 5.50 -13.45
N PRO A 171 -5.11 5.70 -12.58
CA PRO A 171 -5.26 5.41 -11.17
C PRO A 171 -6.18 6.41 -10.47
N ILE A 172 -6.78 5.97 -9.38
CA ILE A 172 -7.40 6.84 -8.39
C ILE A 172 -6.30 7.25 -7.42
N VAL A 173 -6.06 8.57 -7.29
CA VAL A 173 -4.94 9.12 -6.53
C VAL A 173 -5.46 9.97 -5.40
N THR A 174 -5.02 9.70 -4.18
CA THR A 174 -5.40 10.42 -2.96
C THR A 174 -4.17 10.87 -2.17
N LEU A 175 -4.36 11.89 -1.32
CA LEU A 175 -3.36 12.41 -0.40
C LEU A 175 -3.87 12.24 1.03
N SER A 176 -3.17 11.43 1.84
CA SER A 176 -3.43 11.33 3.27
C SER A 176 -2.58 12.34 4.04
N ARG A 177 -3.23 13.11 4.90
CA ARG A 177 -2.59 14.07 5.83
C ARG A 177 -2.58 13.56 7.28
N THR A 178 -3.02 12.34 7.50
CA THR A 178 -3.05 11.69 8.81
C THR A 178 -1.63 11.45 9.30
N LEU A 179 -1.38 11.81 10.56
CA LEU A 179 -0.10 11.57 11.22
C LEU A 179 -0.13 10.22 11.92
N TYR A 180 0.84 9.38 11.63
CA TYR A 180 0.97 8.04 12.18
C TYR A 180 2.15 7.92 13.12
N GLN A 181 2.01 7.08 14.16
CA GLN A 181 3.08 6.77 15.11
C GLN A 181 3.84 5.53 14.68
N LYS A 182 5.17 5.59 14.73
CA LYS A 182 6.03 4.41 14.57
C LYS A 182 6.04 3.54 15.82
N GLY A 183 6.36 2.26 15.64
CA GLY A 183 6.65 1.37 16.76
C GLY A 183 5.41 0.85 17.51
N VAL A 184 4.21 1.18 17.07
CA VAL A 184 2.97 0.65 17.69
C VAL A 184 2.99 -0.88 17.62
N SER A 185 2.81 -1.53 18.77
CA SER A 185 2.76 -2.98 18.88
C SER A 185 1.82 -3.41 20.01
N LEU A 186 1.31 -4.63 19.95
CA LEU A 186 0.45 -5.18 20.98
C LEU A 186 1.28 -5.86 22.09
N SER A 187 0.73 -5.84 23.32
CA SER A 187 1.21 -6.70 24.38
C SER A 187 0.97 -8.19 24.03
N LYS A 188 1.71 -9.09 24.66
CA LYS A 188 1.51 -10.54 24.48
C LYS A 188 0.06 -10.98 24.82
N LYS A 189 -0.55 -10.34 25.85
CA LYS A 189 -1.95 -10.63 26.23
C LYS A 189 -2.92 -10.23 25.12
N ALA A 190 -2.84 -8.99 24.64
CA ALA A 190 -3.70 -8.52 23.57
C ALA A 190 -3.50 -9.31 22.25
N MET A 191 -2.26 -9.73 21.97
CA MET A 191 -2.00 -10.52 20.77
C MET A 191 -2.61 -11.92 20.81
N ARG A 192 -2.82 -12.53 21.99
CA ARG A 192 -3.51 -13.83 22.08
C ARG A 192 -4.95 -13.76 21.60
N GLU A 193 -5.65 -12.68 21.89
CA GLU A 193 -7.04 -12.45 21.41
C GLU A 193 -7.08 -12.30 19.89
N ILE A 194 -6.11 -11.59 19.33
CA ILE A 194 -5.99 -11.45 17.88
C ILE A 194 -5.62 -12.79 17.22
N GLU A 195 -4.64 -13.50 17.78
CA GLU A 195 -4.19 -14.78 17.21
C GLU A 195 -5.31 -15.83 17.17
N ALA A 196 -6.23 -15.82 18.14
CA ALA A 196 -7.42 -16.68 18.15
C ALA A 196 -8.39 -16.42 16.98
N ARG A 197 -8.27 -15.27 16.32
CA ARG A 197 -9.05 -14.86 15.13
C ARG A 197 -8.36 -15.21 13.81
N LEU A 198 -7.09 -15.69 13.85
CA LEU A 198 -6.30 -16.00 12.68
C LEU A 198 -6.34 -17.49 12.36
N GLU A 199 -6.94 -17.86 11.26
CA GLU A 199 -6.88 -19.23 10.73
C GLU A 199 -5.64 -19.38 9.85
N ARG A 200 -4.55 -19.87 10.43
CA ARG A 200 -3.30 -20.10 9.68
C ARG A 200 -3.35 -21.42 8.95
N ASN A 201 -3.02 -21.42 7.67
CA ASN A 201 -2.93 -22.64 6.88
C ASN A 201 -1.91 -23.61 7.50
N PRO A 202 -2.27 -24.86 7.81
CA PRO A 202 -1.36 -25.80 8.47
C PRO A 202 -0.06 -26.08 7.71
N LEU A 203 -0.09 -26.07 6.38
CA LEU A 203 1.07 -26.28 5.51
C LEU A 203 1.89 -25.00 5.30
N LEU A 204 1.23 -23.84 5.35
CA LEU A 204 1.82 -22.53 5.05
C LEU A 204 1.48 -21.46 6.12
N PRO A 205 1.74 -21.73 7.43
CA PRO A 205 1.21 -20.89 8.53
C PRO A 205 1.74 -19.47 8.57
N LYS A 206 2.84 -19.21 7.84
CA LYS A 206 3.44 -17.85 7.73
C LYS A 206 3.00 -17.10 6.47
N TRP A 207 2.39 -17.81 5.53
CA TRP A 207 2.20 -17.33 4.17
C TRP A 207 0.73 -17.23 3.75
N ASP A 208 -0.14 -17.94 4.45
CA ASP A 208 -1.57 -17.99 4.16
C ASP A 208 -2.34 -17.92 5.49
N ILE A 209 -3.05 -16.83 5.68
CA ILE A 209 -3.79 -16.52 6.90
C ILE A 209 -5.19 -16.06 6.51
N LEU A 210 -6.21 -16.77 6.98
CA LEU A 210 -7.60 -16.40 6.80
C LEU A 210 -8.13 -15.72 8.07
N ILE A 211 -8.86 -14.63 7.91
CA ILE A 211 -9.52 -13.86 8.97
C ILE A 211 -11.00 -13.77 8.62
N ARG A 212 -11.87 -14.30 9.48
CA ARG A 212 -13.32 -14.18 9.30
C ARG A 212 -13.87 -13.02 10.12
N PRO A 213 -14.87 -12.29 9.62
CA PRO A 213 -15.59 -11.30 10.41
C PRO A 213 -16.38 -11.97 11.54
N VAL A 214 -16.69 -11.22 12.59
CA VAL A 214 -17.64 -11.61 13.67
C VAL A 214 -18.98 -10.98 13.42
#